data_4cdf9b2869f7db380601e04908e14e00
#
_entry.id   4cdf9b2869f7db380601e04908e14e00
#
_cell.length_a   1.000
_cell.length_b   1.000
_cell.length_c   1.000
_cell.angle_alpha   90.00
_cell.angle_beta   90.00
_cell.angle_gamma   90.00
#
_symmetry.space_group_name_H-M   'P 1'
#
loop_
_entity.id
_entity.type
_entity.pdbx_description
1 polymer ?
#
loop_
_entity_poly.entity_id
_entity_poly.type
_entity_poly.pdbx_seq_one_letter_code
_entity_poly.pdbx_strand_id
1 'polypeptide(L)'
;MGKLLVKDKELVVPGEVLVEGMDYLPANGVFREGERIIANIIGLVSVDERIVKLIPLTGFYMPKSGDVVIGRVANINFNGWMIDIGHSNFAMLTLKEATNEYIDKKADLSQYYDFGDIVVAKIISATKDGTSDLTMKGPGLNKLINGRVIEVAPTKVP
;
A
#
# COMPACT_ATOMS: atom_id res chain seq x y z
N MET A 1 27.45 -9.41 17.98
CA MET A 1 26.32 -10.08 17.31
C MET A 1 25.01 -9.42 17.71
N GLY A 2 24.17 -9.13 16.73
CA GLY A 2 22.85 -8.60 16.98
C GLY A 2 21.95 -9.64 17.66
N LYS A 3 21.17 -9.21 18.64
CA LYS A 3 20.22 -10.06 19.35
C LYS A 3 18.81 -9.58 19.10
N LEU A 4 17.98 -10.46 18.56
CA LEU A 4 16.54 -10.25 18.46
C LEU A 4 15.89 -10.49 19.83
N LEU A 5 15.22 -9.49 20.38
CA LEU A 5 14.61 -9.54 21.72
C LEU A 5 13.13 -9.93 21.68
N VAL A 6 12.52 -9.95 20.51
CA VAL A 6 11.10 -10.24 20.30
C VAL A 6 10.93 -11.37 19.30
N LYS A 7 9.76 -11.99 19.32
CA LYS A 7 9.40 -13.06 18.37
C LYS A 7 8.69 -12.49 17.17
N ASP A 8 8.79 -13.19 16.03
CA ASP A 8 7.97 -12.86 14.86
C ASP A 8 6.48 -12.92 15.21
N LYS A 9 5.72 -11.94 14.72
CA LYS A 9 4.29 -11.74 15.03
C LYS A 9 3.96 -11.37 16.48
N GLU A 10 4.94 -11.03 17.30
CA GLU A 10 4.71 -10.51 18.64
C GLU A 10 4.16 -9.08 18.58
N LEU A 11 3.19 -8.78 19.46
CA LEU A 11 2.64 -7.43 19.61
C LEU A 11 3.60 -6.56 20.42
N VAL A 12 3.91 -5.39 19.89
CA VAL A 12 4.78 -4.41 20.56
C VAL A 12 4.14 -3.03 20.56
N VAL A 13 4.56 -2.22 21.52
CA VAL A 13 4.11 -0.82 21.67
C VAL A 13 5.27 0.14 21.44
N PRO A 14 4.99 1.44 21.13
CA PRO A 14 6.05 2.42 20.92
C PRO A 14 7.01 2.48 22.12
N GLY A 15 8.30 2.53 21.85
CA GLY A 15 9.37 2.57 22.84
C GLY A 15 9.96 1.22 23.20
N GLU A 16 9.35 0.09 22.82
CA GLU A 16 9.94 -1.22 23.05
C GLU A 16 11.17 -1.44 22.17
N VAL A 17 12.23 -2.00 22.77
CA VAL A 17 13.44 -2.38 22.06
C VAL A 17 13.24 -3.77 21.45
N LEU A 18 13.36 -3.85 20.13
CA LEU A 18 13.13 -5.10 19.38
C LEU A 18 14.43 -5.86 19.12
N VAL A 19 15.51 -5.13 18.88
CA VAL A 19 16.82 -5.69 18.54
C VAL A 19 17.92 -4.88 19.22
N GLU A 20 18.94 -5.57 19.67
CA GLU A 20 20.23 -4.98 20.08
C GLU A 20 21.33 -5.43 19.12
N GLY A 21 22.15 -4.49 18.65
CA GLY A 21 23.24 -4.74 17.69
C GLY A 21 22.98 -4.14 16.32
N MET A 22 23.97 -4.31 15.46
CA MET A 22 23.99 -3.68 14.12
C MET A 22 23.63 -4.64 12.98
N ASP A 23 23.36 -5.91 13.27
CA ASP A 23 23.15 -6.94 12.25
C ASP A 23 21.79 -6.87 11.56
N TYR A 24 20.84 -6.15 12.14
CA TYR A 24 19.48 -6.00 11.63
C TYR A 24 19.27 -4.60 11.04
N LEU A 25 18.41 -4.51 10.04
CA LEU A 25 18.04 -3.26 9.36
C LEU A 25 16.61 -2.85 9.74
N PRO A 26 16.40 -1.61 10.19
CA PRO A 26 15.06 -1.11 10.48
C PRO A 26 14.32 -0.77 9.19
N ALA A 27 13.03 -1.12 9.14
CA ALA A 27 12.11 -0.76 8.07
C ALA A 27 10.89 -0.02 8.64
N ASN A 28 9.70 -0.25 8.09
CA ASN A 28 8.51 0.49 8.50
C ASN A 28 8.12 0.25 9.97
N GLY A 29 7.78 1.31 10.68
CA GLY A 29 7.27 1.25 12.04
C GLY A 29 8.33 1.14 13.13
N VAL A 30 9.60 1.08 12.77
CA VAL A 30 10.73 1.03 13.70
C VAL A 30 11.79 2.06 13.32
N PHE A 31 12.64 2.42 14.27
CA PHE A 31 13.76 3.31 14.04
C PHE A 31 15.00 2.81 14.80
N ARG A 32 16.16 3.26 14.36
CA ARG A 32 17.43 2.94 15.03
C ARG A 32 17.84 4.07 15.96
N GLU A 33 18.20 3.69 17.16
CA GLU A 33 18.82 4.58 18.15
C GLU A 33 20.08 3.88 18.69
N GLY A 34 21.26 4.35 18.26
CA GLY A 34 22.52 3.68 18.58
C GLY A 34 22.54 2.25 18.02
N GLU A 35 22.75 1.29 18.87
CA GLU A 35 22.77 -0.15 18.51
C GLU A 35 21.40 -0.83 18.67
N ARG A 36 20.35 -0.06 18.94
CA ARG A 36 19.00 -0.60 19.18
C ARG A 36 18.06 -0.27 18.05
N ILE A 37 17.14 -1.19 17.77
CA ILE A 37 15.97 -0.95 16.94
C ILE A 37 14.75 -0.89 17.84
N ILE A 38 14.02 0.20 17.78
CA ILE A 38 12.93 0.55 18.69
C ILE A 38 11.63 0.70 17.90
N ALA A 39 10.53 0.21 18.49
CA ALA A 39 9.20 0.38 17.91
C ALA A 39 8.74 1.83 17.96
N ASN A 40 8.17 2.32 16.88
CA ASN A 40 7.62 3.67 16.75
C ASN A 40 6.07 3.68 16.70
N ILE A 41 5.47 2.53 16.49
CA ILE A 41 4.01 2.34 16.40
C ILE A 41 3.59 1.10 17.16
N ILE A 42 2.29 0.98 17.43
CA ILE A 42 1.70 -0.29 17.88
C ILE A 42 1.56 -1.21 16.69
N GLY A 43 2.10 -2.40 16.77
CA GLY A 43 2.02 -3.34 15.67
C GLY A 43 2.54 -4.73 15.99
N LEU A 44 2.50 -5.60 15.00
CA LEU A 44 3.07 -6.93 15.05
C LEU A 44 4.46 -6.92 14.41
N VAL A 45 5.42 -7.52 15.10
CA VAL A 45 6.78 -7.66 14.57
C VAL A 45 6.78 -8.58 13.35
N SER A 46 7.45 -8.16 12.32
CA SER A 46 7.74 -9.00 11.14
C SER A 46 9.24 -8.95 10.88
N VAL A 47 9.86 -10.11 10.92
CA VAL A 47 11.30 -10.26 10.66
C VAL A 47 11.47 -11.05 9.38
N ASP A 48 12.13 -10.44 8.42
CA ASP A 48 12.47 -11.07 7.14
C ASP A 48 13.98 -11.03 7.00
N GLU A 49 14.62 -12.19 7.16
CA GLU A 49 16.08 -12.34 7.26
C GLU A 49 16.71 -11.39 8.29
N ARG A 50 17.13 -10.21 7.86
CA ARG A 50 17.74 -9.17 8.70
C ARG A 50 16.94 -7.87 8.76
N ILE A 51 15.79 -7.84 8.12
CA ILE A 51 14.93 -6.66 8.08
C ILE A 51 13.86 -6.79 9.15
N VAL A 52 13.78 -5.81 10.03
CA VAL A 52 12.77 -5.73 11.09
C VAL A 52 11.79 -4.61 10.76
N LYS A 53 10.52 -4.95 10.70
CA LYS A 53 9.42 -4.01 10.46
C LYS A 53 8.24 -4.31 11.36
N LEU A 54 7.32 -3.37 11.47
CA LEU A 54 6.06 -3.57 12.18
C LEU A 54 4.89 -3.51 11.19
N ILE A 55 3.95 -4.43 11.39
CA ILE A 55 2.64 -4.41 10.72
C ILE A 55 1.71 -3.64 11.64
N PRO A 56 1.23 -2.44 11.26
CA PRO A 56 0.39 -1.64 12.14
C PRO A 56 -0.93 -2.32 12.43
N LEU A 57 -1.41 -2.22 13.68
CA LEU A 57 -2.74 -2.69 14.07
C LEU A 57 -3.84 -1.80 13.54
N THR A 58 -3.55 -0.51 13.48
CA THR A 58 -4.45 0.54 13.01
C THR A 58 -3.66 1.52 12.17
N GLY A 59 -4.33 2.21 11.28
CA GLY A 59 -3.70 3.22 10.46
C GLY A 59 -4.12 3.12 9.00
N PHE A 60 -3.69 4.10 8.23
CA PHE A 60 -3.95 4.16 6.81
C PHE A 60 -2.91 3.37 6.04
N TYR A 61 -3.35 2.77 4.95
CA TYR A 61 -2.44 2.16 4.01
C TYR A 61 -1.50 3.21 3.41
N MET A 62 -0.19 2.92 3.42
CA MET A 62 0.82 3.76 2.76
C MET A 62 1.22 3.14 1.43
N PRO A 63 0.90 3.78 0.32
CA PRO A 63 1.20 3.25 -1.01
C PRO A 63 2.70 3.07 -1.23
N LYS A 64 3.05 1.95 -1.87
CA LYS A 64 4.44 1.65 -2.27
C LYS A 64 4.46 1.21 -3.73
N SER A 65 5.49 1.62 -4.45
CA SER A 65 5.71 1.16 -5.81
C SER A 65 5.79 -0.36 -5.88
N GLY A 66 5.06 -0.94 -6.81
CA GLY A 66 4.97 -2.40 -6.99
C GLY A 66 3.82 -3.08 -6.27
N ASP A 67 3.13 -2.41 -5.35
CA ASP A 67 1.95 -2.96 -4.68
C ASP A 67 0.80 -3.13 -5.66
N VAL A 68 0.06 -4.23 -5.51
CA VAL A 68 -1.22 -4.43 -6.19
C VAL A 68 -2.32 -4.07 -5.20
N VAL A 69 -3.20 -3.16 -5.61
CA VAL A 69 -4.25 -2.62 -4.75
C VAL A 69 -5.63 -2.77 -5.39
N ILE A 70 -6.64 -2.84 -4.53
CA ILE A 70 -8.04 -2.73 -4.93
C ILE A 70 -8.48 -1.31 -4.63
N GLY A 71 -9.01 -0.63 -5.62
CA GLY A 71 -9.49 0.74 -5.47
C GLY A 71 -10.88 0.94 -6.03
N ARG A 72 -11.49 2.04 -5.61
CA ARG A 72 -12.81 2.47 -6.10
C ARG A 72 -12.65 3.77 -6.89
N VAL A 73 -13.31 3.86 -8.03
CA VAL A 73 -13.33 5.09 -8.82
C VAL A 73 -14.07 6.18 -8.03
N ALA A 74 -13.32 7.17 -7.57
CA ALA A 74 -13.85 8.28 -6.77
C ALA A 74 -14.18 9.51 -7.63
N ASN A 75 -13.43 9.75 -8.70
CA ASN A 75 -13.65 10.85 -9.61
C ASN A 75 -13.12 10.54 -11.02
N ILE A 76 -13.63 11.25 -12.01
CA ILE A 76 -13.24 11.14 -13.42
C ILE A 76 -12.76 12.50 -13.89
N ASN A 77 -11.53 12.56 -14.40
CA ASN A 77 -10.91 13.75 -14.96
C ASN A 77 -10.73 13.61 -16.47
N PHE A 78 -10.36 14.70 -17.12
CA PHE A 78 -10.03 14.67 -18.55
C PHE A 78 -8.78 13.82 -18.88
N ASN A 79 -7.92 13.55 -17.90
CA ASN A 79 -6.70 12.74 -18.05
C ASN A 79 -6.83 11.30 -17.59
N GLY A 80 -7.94 10.94 -16.94
CA GLY A 80 -8.13 9.60 -16.38
C GLY A 80 -9.05 9.59 -15.17
N TRP A 81 -8.74 8.72 -14.23
CA TRP A 81 -9.57 8.48 -13.05
C TRP A 81 -8.79 8.71 -11.76
N MET A 82 -9.48 9.24 -10.76
CA MET A 82 -8.98 9.28 -9.39
C MET A 82 -9.54 8.08 -8.63
N ILE A 83 -8.65 7.29 -8.07
CA ILE A 83 -8.97 6.00 -7.43
C ILE A 83 -8.73 6.11 -5.93
N ASP A 84 -9.74 5.77 -5.15
CA ASP A 84 -9.63 5.65 -3.70
C ASP A 84 -9.06 4.27 -3.35
N ILE A 85 -7.84 4.25 -2.83
CA ILE A 85 -7.13 3.03 -2.43
C ILE A 85 -7.02 2.87 -0.90
N GLY A 86 -7.82 3.63 -0.14
CA GLY A 86 -7.80 3.60 1.32
C GLY A 86 -6.76 4.52 1.96
N HIS A 87 -6.17 5.43 1.18
CA HIS A 87 -5.29 6.49 1.66
C HIS A 87 -6.00 7.84 1.64
N SER A 88 -5.52 8.83 2.41
CA SER A 88 -6.07 10.18 2.42
C SER A 88 -6.01 10.88 1.05
N ASN A 89 -5.00 10.55 0.25
CA ASN A 89 -4.86 11.03 -1.10
C ASN A 89 -5.33 9.98 -2.10
N PHE A 90 -6.04 10.41 -3.15
CA PHE A 90 -6.44 9.51 -4.22
C PHE A 90 -5.23 9.16 -5.10
N ALA A 91 -5.24 7.93 -5.61
CA ALA A 91 -4.30 7.52 -6.64
C ALA A 91 -4.80 7.95 -8.02
N MET A 92 -3.87 8.18 -8.94
CA MET A 92 -4.19 8.60 -10.30
C MET A 92 -4.00 7.44 -11.29
N LEU A 93 -5.05 7.14 -12.04
CA LEU A 93 -5.01 6.20 -13.17
C LEU A 93 -5.15 7.00 -14.46
N THR A 94 -4.06 7.16 -15.20
CA THR A 94 -4.06 7.91 -16.47
C THR A 94 -4.60 7.08 -17.61
N LEU A 95 -5.03 7.75 -18.70
CA LEU A 95 -5.54 7.08 -19.89
C LEU A 95 -4.54 6.08 -20.48
N LYS A 96 -3.25 6.44 -20.47
CA LYS A 96 -2.18 5.58 -20.99
C LYS A 96 -2.01 4.29 -20.20
N GLU A 97 -2.27 4.34 -18.90
CA GLU A 97 -2.08 3.22 -17.98
C GLU A 97 -3.35 2.39 -17.79
N ALA A 98 -4.52 2.92 -18.14
CA ALA A 98 -5.78 2.23 -17.99
C ALA A 98 -5.99 1.14 -19.03
N THR A 99 -5.54 1.36 -20.25
CA THR A 99 -5.73 0.43 -21.37
C THR A 99 -4.60 0.58 -22.40
N ASN A 100 -4.39 -0.48 -23.19
CA ASN A 100 -3.49 -0.44 -24.34
C ASN A 100 -4.13 0.20 -25.57
N GLU A 101 -5.44 0.41 -25.56
CA GLU A 101 -6.17 1.04 -26.65
C GLU A 101 -6.03 2.57 -26.60
N TYR A 102 -6.08 3.18 -27.76
CA TYR A 102 -6.12 4.63 -27.84
C TYR A 102 -7.48 5.16 -27.39
N ILE A 103 -7.47 6.07 -26.43
CA ILE A 103 -8.67 6.77 -25.96
C ILE A 103 -8.62 8.21 -26.49
N ASP A 104 -9.64 8.62 -27.25
CA ASP A 104 -9.77 10.00 -27.71
C ASP A 104 -9.98 10.92 -26.51
N LYS A 105 -9.38 12.11 -26.56
CA LYS A 105 -9.54 13.16 -25.52
C LYS A 105 -10.98 13.60 -25.32
N LYS A 106 -11.85 13.38 -26.30
CA LYS A 106 -13.28 13.69 -26.24
C LYS A 106 -14.14 12.50 -25.84
N ALA A 107 -13.53 11.33 -25.62
CA ALA A 107 -14.27 10.14 -25.24
C ALA A 107 -14.88 10.29 -23.85
N ASP A 108 -16.05 9.69 -23.66
CA ASP A 108 -16.67 9.58 -22.36
C ASP A 108 -15.96 8.49 -21.54
N LEU A 109 -15.16 8.90 -20.58
CA LEU A 109 -14.37 8.00 -19.76
C LEU A 109 -15.22 7.12 -18.83
N SER A 110 -16.45 7.53 -18.52
CA SER A 110 -17.37 6.74 -17.70
C SER A 110 -17.77 5.42 -18.37
N GLN A 111 -17.63 5.31 -19.68
CA GLN A 111 -17.87 4.06 -20.42
C GLN A 111 -16.81 3.00 -20.14
N TYR A 112 -15.60 3.41 -19.76
CA TYR A 112 -14.51 2.50 -19.40
C TYR A 112 -14.60 2.14 -17.93
N TYR A 113 -14.56 3.14 -17.05
CA TYR A 113 -14.71 3.01 -15.60
C TYR A 113 -15.58 4.15 -15.11
N ASP A 114 -16.68 3.82 -14.45
CA ASP A 114 -17.63 4.78 -13.91
C ASP A 114 -17.43 4.97 -12.42
N PHE A 115 -18.06 6.00 -11.85
CA PHE A 115 -18.04 6.26 -10.41
C PHE A 115 -18.47 5.01 -9.62
N GLY A 116 -17.72 4.69 -8.59
CA GLY A 116 -18.01 3.55 -7.72
C GLY A 116 -17.53 2.20 -8.24
N ASP A 117 -17.01 2.12 -9.46
CA ASP A 117 -16.43 0.88 -9.99
C ASP A 117 -15.21 0.47 -9.16
N ILE A 118 -15.07 -0.83 -8.96
CA ILE A 118 -13.94 -1.41 -8.23
C ILE A 118 -12.93 -1.96 -9.23
N VAL A 119 -11.69 -1.55 -9.08
CA VAL A 119 -10.60 -1.96 -9.99
C VAL A 119 -9.43 -2.54 -9.21
N VAL A 120 -8.73 -3.47 -9.83
CA VAL A 120 -7.44 -3.98 -9.36
C VAL A 120 -6.35 -3.32 -10.19
N ALA A 121 -5.43 -2.63 -9.54
CA ALA A 121 -4.37 -1.91 -10.19
C ALA A 121 -3.04 -2.09 -9.44
N LYS A 122 -1.95 -1.81 -10.14
CA LYS A 122 -0.60 -1.86 -9.57
C LYS A 122 -0.05 -0.44 -9.43
N ILE A 123 0.58 -0.15 -8.31
CA ILE A 123 1.24 1.14 -8.07
C ILE A 123 2.56 1.17 -8.83
N ILE A 124 2.70 2.15 -9.75
CA ILE A 124 3.94 2.37 -10.51
C ILE A 124 4.89 3.25 -9.73
N SER A 125 4.37 4.30 -9.11
CA SER A 125 5.14 5.23 -8.31
C SER A 125 4.32 5.75 -7.14
N ALA A 126 4.98 6.03 -6.03
CA ALA A 126 4.36 6.63 -4.86
C ALA A 126 5.30 7.68 -4.27
N THR A 127 4.73 8.81 -3.85
CA THR A 127 5.46 9.89 -3.19
C THR A 127 5.34 9.79 -1.68
N LYS A 128 6.16 10.54 -0.96
CA LYS A 128 6.16 10.54 0.51
C LYS A 128 4.85 11.07 1.11
N ASP A 129 4.13 11.92 0.39
CA ASP A 129 2.84 12.45 0.81
C ASP A 129 1.66 11.50 0.55
N GLY A 130 1.94 10.32 -0.03
CA GLY A 130 0.95 9.29 -0.30
C GLY A 130 0.25 9.41 -1.64
N THR A 131 0.63 10.37 -2.49
CA THR A 131 0.15 10.43 -3.87
C THR A 131 0.78 9.30 -4.68
N SER A 132 -0.02 8.59 -5.46
CA SER A 132 0.46 7.44 -6.23
C SER A 132 -0.13 7.40 -7.62
N ASP A 133 0.62 6.81 -8.54
CA ASP A 133 0.20 6.54 -9.91
C ASP A 133 -0.04 5.05 -10.09
N LEU A 134 -1.10 4.70 -10.78
CA LEU A 134 -1.54 3.33 -10.99
C LEU A 134 -1.39 2.91 -12.45
N THR A 135 -1.26 1.61 -12.67
CA THR A 135 -1.38 0.97 -13.99
C THR A 135 -2.35 -0.21 -13.91
N MET A 136 -3.12 -0.40 -14.96
CA MET A 136 -3.93 -1.60 -15.16
C MET A 136 -3.38 -2.46 -16.31
N LYS A 137 -2.17 -2.19 -16.77
CA LYS A 137 -1.47 -2.98 -17.77
C LYS A 137 -0.75 -4.13 -17.09
N GLY A 138 -1.28 -5.32 -17.22
CA GLY A 138 -0.69 -6.51 -16.64
C GLY A 138 -1.71 -7.60 -16.38
N PRO A 139 -1.27 -8.83 -16.11
CA PRO A 139 -2.17 -9.93 -15.84
C PRO A 139 -2.92 -9.73 -14.53
N GLY A 140 -4.23 -9.95 -14.53
CA GLY A 140 -5.07 -9.82 -13.35
C GLY A 140 -5.43 -8.40 -12.94
N LEU A 141 -4.96 -7.38 -13.63
CA LEU A 141 -5.30 -5.98 -13.37
C LEU A 141 -6.53 -5.59 -14.21
N ASN A 142 -7.70 -5.58 -13.58
CA ASN A 142 -8.96 -5.34 -14.27
C ASN A 142 -10.02 -4.77 -13.33
N LYS A 143 -11.16 -4.40 -13.92
CA LYS A 143 -12.36 -4.04 -13.19
C LYS A 143 -12.98 -5.30 -12.57
N LEU A 144 -13.33 -5.23 -11.31
CA LEU A 144 -14.06 -6.29 -10.61
C LEU A 144 -15.56 -6.15 -10.81
N ILE A 145 -16.20 -7.18 -11.34
CA ILE A 145 -17.62 -7.16 -11.69
C ILE A 145 -18.49 -8.06 -10.81
N ASN A 146 -17.88 -9.00 -10.11
CA ASN A 146 -18.59 -9.92 -9.21
C ASN A 146 -17.90 -9.97 -7.85
N GLY A 147 -18.67 -9.90 -6.77
CA GLY A 147 -18.15 -9.98 -5.43
C GLY A 147 -18.48 -8.76 -4.57
N ARG A 148 -17.93 -8.74 -3.38
CA ARG A 148 -18.08 -7.66 -2.41
C ARG A 148 -16.71 -7.29 -1.84
N VAL A 149 -16.45 -6.01 -1.72
CA VAL A 149 -15.24 -5.49 -1.04
C VAL A 149 -15.53 -5.41 0.45
N ILE A 150 -14.66 -6.01 1.25
CA ILE A 150 -14.67 -5.91 2.71
C ILE A 150 -13.35 -5.33 3.19
N GLU A 151 -13.40 -4.54 4.24
CA GLU A 151 -12.21 -4.01 4.90
C GLU A 151 -11.87 -4.88 6.11
N VAL A 152 -10.61 -5.25 6.24
CA VAL A 152 -10.11 -6.04 7.36
C VAL A 152 -8.87 -5.38 7.94
N ALA A 153 -8.64 -5.59 9.24
CA ALA A 153 -7.43 -5.10 9.88
C ALA A 153 -6.20 -5.79 9.28
N PRO A 154 -5.06 -5.08 9.12
CA PRO A 154 -3.83 -5.65 8.53
C PRO A 154 -3.35 -6.92 9.22
N THR A 155 -3.62 -7.08 10.50
CA THR A 155 -3.24 -8.24 11.30
C THR A 155 -4.02 -9.51 10.97
N LYS A 156 -5.14 -9.39 10.25
CA LYS A 156 -5.99 -10.52 9.84
C LYS A 156 -5.74 -10.98 8.40
N VAL A 157 -4.82 -10.31 7.72
CA VAL A 157 -4.38 -10.73 6.38
C VAL A 157 -3.27 -11.75 6.55
N PRO A 158 -3.40 -12.96 5.94
CA PRO A 158 -2.38 -14.00 6.05
C PRO A 158 -1.07 -13.63 5.35
#